data_5044b4c434e3571592a3d15b3823b4b0
#
_entry.id   5044b4c434e3571592a3d15b3823b4b0
#
_cell.length_a   1.000
_cell.length_b   1.000
_cell.length_c   1.000
_cell.angle_alpha   90.00
_cell.angle_beta   90.00
_cell.angle_gamma   90.00
#
_symmetry.space_group_name_H-M   'P 1'
#
loop_
_entity.id
_entity.type
_entity.pdbx_description
1 polymer ?
#
loop_
_entity_poly.entity_id
_entity_poly.type
_entity_poly.pdbx_seq_one_letter_code
_entity_poly.pdbx_strand_id
1 'polypeptide(L)'
;NMNHRRKIKICINGRRVLLLSILCLFGFCLVAQVQPRRNATQPAKSKVYLLHADVLKKSKDNPDPNAQILVGDVEFRHDSIYMYCDSACFYEKTNSLEAFNNVRMLQGDTLALYGDYLFYDGNTQIAQVRNNVRMENRTTTLTTDSLNYDRVANLGYFFDGGTLMDEENVLTSDWGEYSPATKMSVFNYEVKLVNPQFTLTSDTLRYNTATKIASIVGPSDIDSEDSHIYSELGFY
;
A
#
# COMPACT_ATOMS: atom_id res chain seq x y z
N ASN A 1 -12.16 54.16 -21.66
CA ASN A 1 -12.72 55.13 -20.76
C ASN A 1 -13.05 54.54 -19.41
N MET A 2 -12.27 55.03 -18.51
CA MET A 2 -12.47 55.47 -17.13
C MET A 2 -12.76 54.44 -16.03
N ASN A 3 -11.72 54.30 -15.27
CA ASN A 3 -11.58 53.93 -13.84
C ASN A 3 -12.71 54.38 -12.93
N HIS A 4 -13.11 53.51 -11.96
CA HIS A 4 -13.52 53.99 -10.64
C HIS A 4 -13.03 52.99 -9.53
N ARG A 5 -11.90 53.33 -8.94
CA ARG A 5 -11.48 52.79 -7.63
C ARG A 5 -12.26 53.55 -6.53
N ARG A 6 -13.00 52.84 -5.68
CA ARG A 6 -13.53 53.42 -4.42
C ARG A 6 -12.56 53.05 -3.27
N LYS A 7 -11.93 54.13 -2.74
CA LYS A 7 -11.20 54.11 -1.46
C LYS A 7 -12.20 54.24 -0.32
N ILE A 8 -12.16 53.35 0.65
CA ILE A 8 -12.87 53.52 1.92
C ILE A 8 -11.89 54.16 2.91
N LYS A 9 -12.23 55.36 3.39
CA LYS A 9 -11.55 56.08 4.47
C LYS A 9 -12.15 55.63 5.79
N ILE A 10 -11.32 55.14 6.70
CA ILE A 10 -11.67 54.91 8.12
C ILE A 10 -11.31 56.19 8.86
N CYS A 11 -12.31 56.87 9.43
CA CYS A 11 -12.15 58.01 10.31
C CYS A 11 -11.91 57.53 11.74
N ILE A 12 -10.77 57.91 12.30
CA ILE A 12 -10.48 57.78 13.73
C ILE A 12 -10.78 59.15 14.36
N ASN A 13 -11.79 59.21 15.22
CA ASN A 13 -12.01 60.35 16.09
C ASN A 13 -11.58 60.03 17.49
N GLY A 14 -10.57 60.77 17.94
CA GLY A 14 -10.13 60.77 19.33
C GLY A 14 -10.94 61.69 20.20
N ARG A 15 -11.09 61.39 21.44
CA ARG A 15 -10.91 62.28 22.59
C ARG A 15 -11.30 61.63 23.92
N ARG A 16 -10.31 61.66 24.82
CA ARG A 16 -10.39 61.82 26.29
C ARG A 16 -11.19 60.78 27.05
N VAL A 17 -10.62 60.16 28.10
CA VAL A 17 -10.35 60.72 29.43
C VAL A 17 -9.38 59.87 30.21
N LEU A 18 -8.45 60.54 30.86
CA LEU A 18 -7.50 60.10 31.86
C LEU A 18 -8.26 59.71 33.13
N LEU A 19 -7.98 58.52 33.71
CA LEU A 19 -8.12 58.30 35.17
C LEU A 19 -7.13 57.21 35.61
N LEU A 20 -6.24 57.65 36.48
CA LEU A 20 -5.31 56.84 37.24
C LEU A 20 -6.08 55.91 38.21
N SER A 21 -5.69 54.66 38.27
CA SER A 21 -5.66 53.92 39.54
C SER A 21 -4.56 52.89 39.51
N ILE A 22 -3.56 53.15 40.35
CA ILE A 22 -2.50 52.23 40.77
C ILE A 22 -3.19 51.11 41.51
N LEU A 23 -2.98 49.86 41.13
CA LEU A 23 -2.96 48.74 42.05
C LEU A 23 -2.17 47.52 41.55
N CYS A 24 -1.14 47.29 42.33
CA CYS A 24 -0.51 45.99 42.66
C CYS A 24 -0.08 45.02 41.60
N LEU A 25 1.22 45.05 41.38
CA LEU A 25 2.17 43.94 41.32
C LEU A 25 1.60 42.61 41.91
N PHE A 26 1.28 41.71 41.02
CA PHE A 26 1.51 40.27 41.22
C PHE A 26 2.02 39.71 39.90
N GLY A 27 3.34 39.64 39.85
CA GLY A 27 4.04 38.91 38.79
C GLY A 27 3.74 37.41 38.94
N PHE A 28 2.76 36.90 38.16
CA PHE A 28 2.68 35.47 37.88
C PHE A 28 3.64 35.23 36.73
N CYS A 29 4.88 34.93 37.08
CA CYS A 29 5.80 34.25 36.17
C CYS A 29 5.20 32.91 35.82
N LEU A 30 4.44 32.82 34.70
CA LEU A 30 4.12 31.55 34.05
C LEU A 30 5.44 31.00 33.48
N VAL A 31 6.18 30.29 34.33
CA VAL A 31 7.20 29.39 33.87
C VAL A 31 6.46 28.31 33.08
N ALA A 32 6.40 28.48 31.75
CA ALA A 32 6.03 27.41 30.86
C ALA A 32 7.03 26.29 31.13
N GLN A 33 6.64 25.32 31.95
CA GLN A 33 7.39 24.06 32.04
C GLN A 33 7.33 23.43 30.67
N VAL A 34 8.39 23.64 29.92
CA VAL A 34 8.71 22.81 28.75
C VAL A 34 8.92 21.40 29.31
N GLN A 35 7.85 20.62 29.32
CA GLN A 35 7.99 19.19 29.58
C GLN A 35 8.94 18.66 28.50
N PRO A 36 10.04 17.99 28.89
CA PRO A 36 10.86 17.34 27.90
C PRO A 36 9.90 16.40 27.13
N ARG A 37 9.78 16.63 25.82
CA ARG A 37 9.13 15.66 24.93
C ARG A 37 9.74 14.31 25.29
N ARG A 38 8.96 13.45 25.93
CA ARG A 38 9.29 12.04 26.01
C ARG A 38 9.60 11.67 24.57
N ASN A 39 10.87 11.37 24.31
CA ASN A 39 11.24 10.73 23.07
C ASN A 39 10.29 9.57 22.91
N ALA A 40 9.35 9.68 21.97
CA ALA A 40 8.57 8.55 21.57
C ALA A 40 9.61 7.51 21.16
N THR A 41 9.78 6.49 21.97
CA THR A 41 10.64 5.37 21.69
C THR A 41 10.13 4.86 20.35
N GLN A 42 10.90 5.04 19.29
CA GLN A 42 10.54 4.45 18.01
C GLN A 42 10.30 2.97 18.31
N PRO A 43 9.16 2.41 17.90
CA PRO A 43 8.91 0.99 18.14
C PRO A 43 10.11 0.23 17.62
N ALA A 44 10.67 -0.64 18.43
CA ALA A 44 11.83 -1.43 18.06
C ALA A 44 11.51 -2.09 16.72
N LYS A 45 12.37 -1.86 15.71
CA LYS A 45 12.16 -2.45 14.39
C LYS A 45 12.06 -3.96 14.58
N SER A 46 10.96 -4.53 14.15
CA SER A 46 10.75 -5.98 14.21
C SER A 46 11.76 -6.70 13.32
N LYS A 47 12.20 -7.87 13.74
CA LYS A 47 13.20 -8.67 13.03
C LYS A 47 12.54 -9.82 12.29
N VAL A 48 13.16 -10.16 11.15
CA VAL A 48 12.93 -11.43 10.47
C VAL A 48 13.68 -12.53 11.21
N TYR A 49 13.01 -13.62 11.51
CA TYR A 49 13.56 -14.79 12.17
C TYR A 49 13.54 -15.97 11.21
N LEU A 50 14.69 -16.64 11.05
CA LEU A 50 14.75 -17.97 10.45
C LEU A 50 14.20 -18.98 11.46
N LEU A 51 13.19 -19.74 11.06
CA LEU A 51 12.59 -20.78 11.89
C LEU A 51 13.11 -22.18 11.52
N HIS A 52 13.23 -22.45 10.21
CA HIS A 52 13.68 -23.74 9.69
C HIS A 52 14.48 -23.60 8.40
N ALA A 53 15.42 -24.51 8.21
CA ALA A 53 16.05 -24.87 6.95
C ALA A 53 16.77 -26.21 7.15
N ASP A 54 16.73 -27.11 6.17
CA ASP A 54 17.44 -28.39 6.24
C ASP A 54 18.95 -28.18 6.25
N VAL A 55 19.44 -27.23 5.47
CA VAL A 55 20.88 -26.97 5.32
C VAL A 55 21.15 -25.47 5.39
N LEU A 56 22.10 -25.08 6.24
CA LEU A 56 22.68 -23.74 6.29
C LEU A 56 24.13 -23.80 5.80
N LYS A 57 24.44 -23.03 4.76
CA LYS A 57 25.79 -22.92 4.19
C LYS A 57 26.29 -21.48 4.32
N LYS A 58 27.56 -21.31 4.71
CA LYS A 58 28.30 -20.07 4.53
C LYS A 58 29.21 -20.25 3.33
N SER A 59 28.94 -19.55 2.22
CA SER A 59 29.80 -19.62 1.07
C SER A 59 30.84 -18.51 1.12
N LYS A 60 32.10 -18.87 0.96
CA LYS A 60 33.20 -17.89 0.79
C LYS A 60 33.16 -17.20 -0.57
N ASP A 61 32.45 -17.82 -1.53
CA ASP A 61 32.31 -17.33 -2.92
C ASP A 61 31.03 -16.50 -3.13
N ASN A 62 30.24 -16.26 -2.08
CA ASN A 62 29.09 -15.37 -2.17
C ASN A 62 29.58 -13.91 -2.24
N PRO A 63 29.06 -13.09 -3.17
CA PRO A 63 29.41 -11.66 -3.26
C PRO A 63 29.12 -10.90 -1.96
N ASP A 64 28.13 -11.32 -1.17
CA ASP A 64 27.93 -10.85 0.21
C ASP A 64 28.40 -11.91 1.24
N PRO A 65 29.52 -11.67 1.93
CA PRO A 65 30.03 -12.60 2.95
C PRO A 65 29.12 -12.69 4.19
N ASN A 66 28.09 -11.83 4.30
CA ASN A 66 27.13 -11.84 5.39
C ASN A 66 25.86 -12.64 5.05
N ALA A 67 25.69 -13.07 3.81
CA ALA A 67 24.56 -13.89 3.41
C ALA A 67 24.67 -15.30 3.99
N GLN A 68 23.60 -15.77 4.58
CA GLN A 68 23.40 -17.15 4.96
C GLN A 68 22.61 -17.82 3.83
N ILE A 69 23.19 -18.86 3.21
CA ILE A 69 22.53 -19.65 2.17
C ILE A 69 21.78 -20.78 2.84
N LEU A 70 20.48 -20.84 2.61
CA LEU A 70 19.53 -21.79 3.20
C LEU A 70 18.94 -22.66 2.09
N VAL A 71 18.81 -23.96 2.34
CA VAL A 71 18.29 -24.92 1.36
C VAL A 71 17.42 -25.96 2.07
N GLY A 72 16.28 -26.27 1.47
CA GLY A 72 15.33 -27.28 1.92
C GLY A 72 14.37 -26.76 2.99
N ASP A 73 13.09 -26.81 2.70
CA ASP A 73 11.97 -26.47 3.60
C ASP A 73 12.22 -25.20 4.43
N VAL A 74 12.65 -24.12 3.74
CA VAL A 74 13.05 -22.89 4.42
C VAL A 74 11.81 -22.15 4.92
N GLU A 75 11.82 -21.81 6.21
CA GLU A 75 10.74 -21.09 6.87
C GLU A 75 11.27 -19.87 7.62
N PHE A 76 10.63 -18.71 7.38
CA PHE A 76 10.87 -17.47 8.10
C PHE A 76 9.59 -16.94 8.75
N ARG A 77 9.78 -16.16 9.82
CA ARG A 77 8.71 -15.39 10.46
C ARG A 77 9.12 -13.94 10.62
N HIS A 78 8.18 -13.03 10.34
CA HIS A 78 8.29 -11.63 10.70
C HIS A 78 6.95 -11.13 11.24
N ASP A 79 6.88 -10.87 12.54
CA ASP A 79 5.64 -10.59 13.26
C ASP A 79 4.60 -11.70 13.08
N SER A 80 3.49 -11.36 12.40
CA SER A 80 2.36 -12.26 12.10
C SER A 80 2.45 -12.92 10.72
N ILE A 81 3.52 -12.67 9.94
CA ILE A 81 3.69 -13.34 8.65
C ILE A 81 4.65 -14.51 8.75
N TYR A 82 4.38 -15.51 7.92
CA TYR A 82 5.22 -16.65 7.66
C TYR A 82 5.59 -16.69 6.19
N MET A 83 6.85 -17.01 5.89
CA MET A 83 7.37 -17.13 4.52
C MET A 83 8.05 -18.47 4.36
N TYR A 84 7.75 -19.13 3.26
CA TYR A 84 8.23 -20.48 2.93
C TYR A 84 8.83 -20.47 1.53
N CYS A 85 9.88 -21.26 1.30
CA CYS A 85 10.50 -21.45 -0.01
C CYS A 85 11.42 -22.67 -0.03
N ASP A 86 11.88 -23.06 -1.21
CA ASP A 86 12.83 -24.18 -1.36
C ASP A 86 14.25 -23.77 -0.95
N SER A 87 14.64 -22.53 -1.22
CA SER A 87 15.95 -21.99 -0.86
C SER A 87 15.91 -20.50 -0.65
N ALA A 88 16.86 -19.95 0.12
CA ALA A 88 16.95 -18.53 0.40
C ALA A 88 18.38 -18.05 0.65
N CYS A 89 18.59 -16.75 0.41
CA CYS A 89 19.69 -15.98 0.96
C CYS A 89 19.15 -15.08 2.07
N PHE A 90 19.62 -15.27 3.30
CA PHE A 90 19.21 -14.46 4.45
C PHE A 90 20.31 -13.49 4.86
N TYR A 91 19.97 -12.22 4.95
CA TYR A 91 20.85 -11.09 5.28
C TYR A 91 20.46 -10.53 6.65
N GLU A 92 20.92 -11.20 7.72
CA GLU A 92 20.52 -10.85 9.09
C GLU A 92 20.85 -9.40 9.46
N LYS A 93 21.99 -8.86 8.99
CA LYS A 93 22.41 -7.48 9.31
C LYS A 93 21.51 -6.42 8.70
N THR A 94 21.00 -6.65 7.51
CA THR A 94 20.08 -5.75 6.80
C THR A 94 18.62 -6.09 7.07
N ASN A 95 18.35 -7.17 7.82
CA ASN A 95 17.01 -7.66 8.12
C ASN A 95 16.20 -7.96 6.86
N SER A 96 16.83 -8.58 5.86
CA SER A 96 16.24 -8.85 4.56
C SER A 96 16.53 -10.26 4.09
N LEU A 97 15.76 -10.75 3.12
CA LEU A 97 15.96 -12.04 2.51
C LEU A 97 15.59 -12.06 1.03
N GLU A 98 16.21 -12.99 0.30
CA GLU A 98 15.79 -13.41 -1.04
C GLU A 98 15.36 -14.88 -0.93
N ALA A 99 14.17 -15.19 -1.43
CA ALA A 99 13.60 -16.53 -1.43
C ALA A 99 13.38 -16.99 -2.89
N PHE A 100 13.65 -18.25 -3.14
CA PHE A 100 13.66 -18.83 -4.48
C PHE A 100 12.85 -20.13 -4.49
N ASN A 101 12.03 -20.25 -5.49
CA ASN A 101 11.16 -21.38 -5.83
C ASN A 101 10.11 -21.72 -4.77
N ASN A 102 8.92 -22.02 -5.23
CA ASN A 102 7.76 -22.34 -4.38
C ASN A 102 7.55 -21.35 -3.23
N VAL A 103 7.79 -20.06 -3.53
CA VAL A 103 7.66 -19.01 -2.50
C VAL A 103 6.20 -18.88 -2.10
N ARG A 104 5.98 -18.82 -0.79
CA ARG A 104 4.67 -18.58 -0.19
C ARG A 104 4.81 -17.67 1.01
N MET A 105 4.10 -16.55 1.02
CA MET A 105 4.00 -15.65 2.17
C MET A 105 2.55 -15.61 2.66
N LEU A 106 2.34 -15.88 3.94
CA LEU A 106 1.04 -15.93 4.58
C LEU A 106 0.91 -14.81 5.61
N GLN A 107 -0.20 -14.07 5.56
CA GLN A 107 -0.53 -13.04 6.54
C GLN A 107 -1.92 -13.30 7.13
N GLY A 108 -1.96 -13.79 8.36
CA GLY A 108 -3.19 -14.27 8.98
C GLY A 108 -3.84 -15.40 8.18
N ASP A 109 -5.16 -15.52 8.30
CA ASP A 109 -5.95 -16.60 7.67
C ASP A 109 -6.54 -16.23 6.32
N THR A 110 -6.29 -15.00 5.84
CA THR A 110 -7.03 -14.45 4.71
C THR A 110 -6.17 -14.01 3.53
N LEU A 111 -4.88 -13.77 3.74
CA LEU A 111 -3.97 -13.32 2.68
C LEU A 111 -2.86 -14.32 2.47
N ALA A 112 -2.74 -14.81 1.24
CA ALA A 112 -1.65 -15.63 0.77
C ALA A 112 -1.05 -15.02 -0.50
N LEU A 113 0.28 -15.00 -0.58
CA LEU A 113 1.04 -14.48 -1.70
C LEU A 113 2.02 -15.57 -2.16
N TYR A 114 2.02 -15.88 -3.45
CA TYR A 114 2.82 -16.92 -4.08
C TYR A 114 3.64 -16.35 -5.22
N GLY A 115 4.76 -16.98 -5.54
CA GLY A 115 5.61 -16.66 -6.69
C GLY A 115 6.85 -17.55 -6.76
N ASP A 116 7.69 -17.32 -7.76
CA ASP A 116 8.93 -18.08 -7.91
C ASP A 116 10.13 -17.39 -7.22
N TYR A 117 10.04 -16.08 -7.03
CA TYR A 117 11.05 -15.26 -6.37
C TYR A 117 10.41 -14.23 -5.44
N LEU A 118 11.03 -14.01 -4.29
CA LEU A 118 10.66 -12.97 -3.34
C LEU A 118 11.92 -12.28 -2.83
N PHE A 119 11.99 -10.95 -2.93
CA PHE A 119 12.82 -10.12 -2.08
C PHE A 119 11.94 -9.50 -0.98
N TYR A 120 12.35 -9.67 0.28
CA TYR A 120 11.65 -9.11 1.43
C TYR A 120 12.58 -8.25 2.27
N ASP A 121 12.22 -6.98 2.45
CA ASP A 121 12.90 -6.07 3.38
C ASP A 121 12.09 -5.97 4.68
N GLY A 122 12.61 -6.54 5.76
CA GLY A 122 11.95 -6.53 7.06
C GLY A 122 11.94 -5.15 7.74
N ASN A 123 12.76 -4.19 7.30
CA ASN A 123 12.76 -2.85 7.86
C ASN A 123 11.64 -1.98 7.27
N THR A 124 11.41 -2.08 5.96
CA THR A 124 10.33 -1.39 5.25
C THR A 124 9.05 -2.20 5.21
N GLN A 125 9.15 -3.51 5.43
CA GLN A 125 8.06 -4.48 5.32
C GLN A 125 7.46 -4.58 3.91
N ILE A 126 8.31 -4.36 2.89
CA ILE A 126 7.93 -4.48 1.49
C ILE A 126 8.40 -5.84 0.97
N ALA A 127 7.47 -6.55 0.33
CA ALA A 127 7.70 -7.77 -0.42
C ALA A 127 7.67 -7.49 -1.91
N GLN A 128 8.73 -7.85 -2.64
CA GLN A 128 8.78 -7.80 -4.10
C GLN A 128 8.73 -9.23 -4.63
N VAL A 129 7.61 -9.61 -5.21
CA VAL A 129 7.39 -10.97 -5.73
C VAL A 129 7.42 -10.97 -7.25
N ARG A 130 8.08 -11.95 -7.84
CA ARG A 130 8.30 -12.04 -9.29
C ARG A 130 8.04 -13.45 -9.79
N ASN A 131 7.57 -13.49 -11.02
CA ASN A 131 7.27 -14.66 -11.83
C ASN A 131 6.17 -15.54 -11.21
N ASN A 132 5.15 -15.82 -11.99
CA ASN A 132 4.00 -16.63 -11.58
C ASN A 132 3.35 -16.14 -10.29
N VAL A 133 3.24 -14.81 -10.15
CA VAL A 133 2.73 -14.22 -8.91
C VAL A 133 1.23 -14.41 -8.81
N ARG A 134 0.80 -14.86 -7.62
CA ARG A 134 -0.61 -15.00 -7.27
C ARG A 134 -0.84 -14.51 -5.84
N MET A 135 -1.73 -13.54 -5.70
CA MET A 135 -2.17 -13.01 -4.42
C MET A 135 -3.61 -13.42 -4.18
N GLU A 136 -3.88 -14.10 -3.12
CA GLU A 136 -5.20 -14.59 -2.74
C GLU A 136 -5.70 -13.88 -1.49
N ASN A 137 -6.93 -13.39 -1.55
CA ASN A 137 -7.64 -12.84 -0.40
C ASN A 137 -9.11 -13.31 -0.44
N ARG A 138 -9.39 -14.38 0.29
CA ARG A 138 -10.71 -15.03 0.30
C ARG A 138 -11.14 -15.47 -1.11
N THR A 139 -12.15 -14.81 -1.68
CA THR A 139 -12.66 -15.09 -3.03
C THR A 139 -11.97 -14.32 -4.13
N THR A 140 -11.11 -13.37 -3.78
CA THR A 140 -10.40 -12.52 -4.73
C THR A 140 -9.00 -13.06 -5.01
N THR A 141 -8.65 -13.20 -6.28
CA THR A 141 -7.33 -13.64 -6.74
C THR A 141 -6.76 -12.61 -7.71
N LEU A 142 -5.56 -12.11 -7.43
CA LEU A 142 -4.78 -11.28 -8.33
C LEU A 142 -3.60 -12.07 -8.87
N THR A 143 -3.43 -12.11 -10.20
CA THR A 143 -2.29 -12.75 -10.88
C THR A 143 -1.53 -11.74 -11.72
N THR A 144 -0.19 -11.84 -11.73
CA THR A 144 0.72 -10.98 -12.47
C THR A 144 2.10 -11.63 -12.53
N ASP A 145 3.05 -11.05 -13.25
CA ASP A 145 4.47 -11.45 -13.18
C ASP A 145 5.29 -10.58 -12.23
N SER A 146 4.79 -9.41 -11.84
CA SER A 146 5.50 -8.48 -10.96
C SER A 146 4.56 -7.84 -9.95
N LEU A 147 4.69 -8.19 -8.68
CA LEU A 147 3.92 -7.60 -7.59
C LEU A 147 4.85 -7.05 -6.50
N ASN A 148 4.60 -5.83 -6.06
CA ASN A 148 5.12 -5.32 -4.81
C ASN A 148 4.00 -5.23 -3.78
N TYR A 149 4.22 -5.76 -2.59
CA TYR A 149 3.25 -5.72 -1.50
C TYR A 149 3.82 -4.97 -0.30
N ASP A 150 3.23 -3.83 0.00
CA ASP A 150 3.51 -3.04 1.21
C ASP A 150 2.60 -3.55 2.35
N ARG A 151 3.20 -4.20 3.35
CA ARG A 151 2.48 -4.72 4.51
C ARG A 151 1.94 -3.63 5.43
N VAL A 152 2.64 -2.51 5.52
CA VAL A 152 2.22 -1.39 6.39
C VAL A 152 1.00 -0.71 5.81
N ALA A 153 1.01 -0.46 4.51
CA ALA A 153 -0.13 0.10 3.79
C ALA A 153 -1.23 -0.94 3.50
N ASN A 154 -0.95 -2.24 3.62
CA ASN A 154 -1.81 -3.34 3.14
C ASN A 154 -2.20 -3.15 1.67
N LEU A 155 -1.22 -2.89 0.83
CA LEU A 155 -1.41 -2.56 -0.57
C LEU A 155 -0.48 -3.37 -1.46
N GLY A 156 -1.06 -4.13 -2.39
CA GLY A 156 -0.34 -4.78 -3.49
C GLY A 156 -0.49 -3.98 -4.76
N TYR A 157 0.59 -3.78 -5.52
CA TYR A 157 0.53 -3.13 -6.82
C TYR A 157 1.40 -3.85 -7.85
N PHE A 158 0.90 -3.89 -9.08
CA PHE A 158 1.55 -4.49 -10.25
C PHE A 158 1.71 -3.44 -11.37
N PHE A 159 2.65 -3.65 -12.27
CA PHE A 159 3.02 -2.67 -13.29
C PHE A 159 3.42 -3.29 -14.64
N ASP A 160 3.32 -4.60 -14.79
CA ASP A 160 3.61 -5.35 -16.01
C ASP A 160 2.40 -6.17 -16.48
N GLY A 161 1.21 -5.59 -16.32
CA GLY A 161 -0.03 -6.30 -16.57
C GLY A 161 -0.46 -7.20 -15.41
N GLY A 162 -1.77 -7.29 -15.21
CA GLY A 162 -2.35 -8.13 -14.16
C GLY A 162 -3.81 -8.45 -14.39
N THR A 163 -4.26 -9.49 -13.71
CA THR A 163 -5.65 -9.94 -13.73
C THR A 163 -6.15 -10.14 -12.33
N LEU A 164 -7.22 -9.42 -11.97
CA LEU A 164 -7.95 -9.66 -10.73
C LEU A 164 -9.24 -10.41 -11.05
N MET A 165 -9.39 -11.57 -10.44
CA MET A 165 -10.61 -12.39 -10.49
C MET A 165 -11.34 -12.28 -9.17
N ASP A 166 -12.64 -12.00 -9.23
CA ASP A 166 -13.50 -11.85 -8.09
C ASP A 166 -14.87 -12.43 -8.39
N GLU A 167 -15.06 -13.69 -8.05
CA GLU A 167 -16.22 -14.51 -8.43
C GLU A 167 -16.39 -14.55 -9.96
N GLU A 168 -17.44 -13.90 -10.49
CA GLU A 168 -17.73 -13.86 -11.92
C GLU A 168 -17.07 -12.71 -12.67
N ASN A 169 -16.45 -11.76 -11.92
CA ASN A 169 -15.81 -10.60 -12.50
C ASN A 169 -14.34 -10.86 -12.77
N VAL A 170 -13.89 -10.53 -13.97
CA VAL A 170 -12.48 -10.60 -14.38
C VAL A 170 -12.04 -9.22 -14.83
N LEU A 171 -11.10 -8.62 -14.10
CA LEU A 171 -10.53 -7.30 -14.41
C LEU A 171 -9.08 -7.46 -14.87
N THR A 172 -8.75 -6.86 -16.01
CA THR A 172 -7.39 -6.81 -16.52
C THR A 172 -6.96 -5.37 -16.75
N SER A 173 -5.67 -5.08 -16.60
CA SER A 173 -5.07 -3.77 -16.91
C SER A 173 -3.55 -3.89 -16.97
N ASP A 174 -2.88 -2.86 -17.50
CA ASP A 174 -1.42 -2.81 -17.50
C ASP A 174 -0.86 -2.47 -16.13
N TRP A 175 -1.54 -1.61 -15.38
CA TRP A 175 -1.17 -1.23 -14.02
C TRP A 175 -2.38 -1.35 -13.08
N GLY A 176 -2.12 -1.77 -11.85
CA GLY A 176 -3.19 -1.79 -10.84
C GLY A 176 -2.68 -1.94 -9.44
N GLU A 177 -3.57 -1.63 -8.51
CA GLU A 177 -3.39 -1.83 -7.09
C GLU A 177 -4.61 -2.47 -6.45
N TYR A 178 -4.39 -3.26 -5.41
CA TYR A 178 -5.45 -3.87 -4.60
C TYR A 178 -5.08 -3.84 -3.13
N SER A 179 -6.02 -3.37 -2.31
CA SER A 179 -5.91 -3.40 -0.85
C SER A 179 -6.80 -4.50 -0.25
N PRO A 180 -6.23 -5.58 0.27
CA PRO A 180 -6.98 -6.62 0.97
C PRO A 180 -7.76 -6.12 2.18
N ALA A 181 -7.29 -5.06 2.84
CA ALA A 181 -7.91 -4.48 4.03
C ALA A 181 -9.18 -3.68 3.69
N THR A 182 -9.11 -2.80 2.68
CA THR A 182 -10.22 -1.94 2.28
C THR A 182 -11.12 -2.56 1.23
N LYS A 183 -10.69 -3.66 0.59
CA LYS A 183 -11.35 -4.30 -0.55
C LYS A 183 -11.43 -3.44 -1.81
N MET A 184 -10.67 -2.35 -1.84
CA MET A 184 -10.60 -1.44 -2.97
C MET A 184 -9.46 -1.79 -3.89
N SER A 185 -9.72 -1.68 -5.19
CA SER A 185 -8.71 -1.75 -6.24
C SER A 185 -8.83 -0.56 -7.19
N VAL A 186 -7.72 -0.22 -7.81
CA VAL A 186 -7.63 0.78 -8.87
C VAL A 186 -6.88 0.14 -10.03
N PHE A 187 -7.42 0.32 -11.24
CA PHE A 187 -6.84 -0.17 -12.48
C PHE A 187 -6.64 0.98 -13.45
N ASN A 188 -5.50 1.00 -14.11
CA ASN A 188 -5.15 2.03 -15.09
C ASN A 188 -4.54 1.38 -16.33
N TYR A 189 -4.79 2.00 -17.44
CA TYR A 189 -4.31 1.65 -18.78
C TYR A 189 -4.87 0.31 -19.27
N GLU A 190 -5.54 0.35 -20.41
CA GLU A 190 -6.15 -0.80 -21.06
C GLU A 190 -7.04 -1.62 -20.11
N VAL A 191 -7.83 -0.93 -19.28
CA VAL A 191 -8.68 -1.58 -18.30
C VAL A 191 -9.85 -2.28 -18.98
N LYS A 192 -10.04 -3.56 -18.67
CA LYS A 192 -11.18 -4.34 -19.12
C LYS A 192 -11.79 -5.11 -17.95
N LEU A 193 -13.08 -4.90 -17.71
CA LEU A 193 -13.88 -5.69 -16.77
C LEU A 193 -14.85 -6.57 -17.60
N VAL A 194 -14.74 -7.86 -17.43
CA VAL A 194 -15.63 -8.84 -18.04
C VAL A 194 -16.48 -9.50 -16.97
N ASN A 195 -17.78 -9.47 -17.18
CA ASN A 195 -18.80 -10.17 -16.41
C ASN A 195 -19.69 -10.95 -17.40
N PRO A 196 -20.39 -12.04 -17.01
CA PRO A 196 -21.26 -12.77 -17.92
C PRO A 196 -22.33 -11.93 -18.63
N GLN A 197 -22.71 -10.78 -18.07
CA GLN A 197 -23.78 -9.92 -18.60
C GLN A 197 -23.27 -8.73 -19.41
N PHE A 198 -21.98 -8.31 -19.22
CA PHE A 198 -21.43 -7.14 -19.88
C PHE A 198 -19.90 -7.19 -19.96
N THR A 199 -19.35 -6.36 -20.83
CA THR A 199 -17.94 -6.02 -20.87
C THR A 199 -17.80 -4.51 -20.73
N LEU A 200 -16.95 -4.05 -19.82
CA LEU A 200 -16.60 -2.64 -19.65
C LEU A 200 -15.13 -2.45 -20.01
N THR A 201 -14.86 -1.45 -20.85
CA THR A 201 -13.49 -1.00 -21.16
C THR A 201 -13.32 0.44 -20.69
N SER A 202 -12.15 0.77 -20.16
CA SER A 202 -11.89 2.08 -19.56
C SER A 202 -10.39 2.37 -19.52
N ASP A 203 -10.04 3.66 -19.38
CA ASP A 203 -8.67 4.08 -19.04
C ASP A 203 -8.38 3.88 -17.55
N THR A 204 -9.36 4.20 -16.70
CA THR A 204 -9.23 4.13 -15.24
C THR A 204 -10.52 3.63 -14.61
N LEU A 205 -10.41 2.59 -13.82
CA LEU A 205 -11.52 2.00 -13.09
C LEU A 205 -11.17 1.79 -11.62
N ARG A 206 -12.08 2.12 -10.72
CA ARG A 206 -12.02 1.68 -9.31
C ARG A 206 -13.03 0.56 -9.11
N TYR A 207 -12.63 -0.48 -8.40
CA TYR A 207 -13.50 -1.61 -8.14
C TYR A 207 -13.45 -2.00 -6.66
N ASN A 208 -14.62 -2.25 -6.08
CA ASN A 208 -14.74 -2.71 -4.71
C ASN A 208 -15.13 -4.20 -4.70
N THR A 209 -14.22 -5.07 -4.27
CA THR A 209 -14.43 -6.52 -4.25
C THR A 209 -15.46 -6.99 -3.21
N ALA A 210 -15.83 -6.16 -2.22
CA ALA A 210 -16.86 -6.49 -1.24
C ALA A 210 -18.26 -6.15 -1.74
N THR A 211 -18.43 -5.01 -2.44
CA THR A 211 -19.74 -4.56 -2.94
C THR A 211 -19.98 -4.92 -4.40
N LYS A 212 -18.94 -5.36 -5.12
CA LYS A 212 -18.94 -5.65 -6.57
C LYS A 212 -19.24 -4.43 -7.45
N ILE A 213 -19.06 -3.22 -6.90
CA ILE A 213 -19.33 -1.98 -7.61
C ILE A 213 -18.06 -1.52 -8.34
N ALA A 214 -18.20 -1.29 -9.65
CA ALA A 214 -17.21 -0.62 -10.48
C ALA A 214 -17.53 0.89 -10.54
N SER A 215 -16.54 1.73 -10.22
CA SER A 215 -16.64 3.18 -10.33
C SER A 215 -15.85 3.65 -11.55
N ILE A 216 -16.56 4.21 -12.51
CA ILE A 216 -16.01 4.77 -13.73
C ILE A 216 -15.38 6.13 -13.41
N VAL A 217 -14.12 6.32 -13.78
CA VAL A 217 -13.34 7.54 -13.47
C VAL A 217 -12.83 8.22 -14.75
N GLY A 218 -13.09 7.67 -15.90
CA GLY A 218 -12.68 8.19 -17.20
C GLY A 218 -13.55 7.65 -18.33
N PRO A 219 -13.26 8.02 -19.58
CA PRO A 219 -13.97 7.52 -20.74
C PRO A 219 -14.09 6.00 -20.72
N SER A 220 -15.31 5.49 -20.80
CA SER A 220 -15.60 4.06 -20.67
C SER A 220 -16.73 3.65 -21.57
N ASP A 221 -16.61 2.48 -22.17
CA ASP A 221 -17.64 1.83 -22.96
C ASP A 221 -18.12 0.58 -22.23
N ILE A 222 -19.42 0.40 -22.15
CA ILE A 222 -20.07 -0.76 -21.55
C ILE A 222 -20.94 -1.43 -22.61
N ASP A 223 -20.61 -2.66 -22.95
CA ASP A 223 -21.29 -3.47 -23.94
C ASP A 223 -22.02 -4.62 -23.26
N SER A 224 -23.30 -4.76 -23.52
CA SER A 224 -24.14 -5.92 -23.18
C SER A 224 -24.84 -6.46 -24.42
N GLU A 225 -25.59 -7.57 -24.28
CA GLU A 225 -26.28 -8.18 -25.44
C GLU A 225 -27.19 -7.20 -26.20
N ASP A 226 -27.87 -6.29 -25.46
CA ASP A 226 -28.92 -5.42 -26.01
C ASP A 226 -28.58 -3.94 -25.97
N SER A 227 -27.42 -3.54 -25.40
CA SER A 227 -27.10 -2.13 -25.21
C SER A 227 -25.60 -1.81 -25.23
N HIS A 228 -25.31 -0.61 -25.71
CA HIS A 228 -24.01 0.02 -25.61
C HIS A 228 -24.14 1.33 -24.86
N ILE A 229 -23.34 1.54 -23.83
CA ILE A 229 -23.37 2.74 -22.99
C ILE A 229 -21.96 3.33 -22.96
N TYR A 230 -21.87 4.62 -23.29
CA TYR A 230 -20.65 5.42 -23.06
C TYR A 230 -20.84 6.27 -21.81
N SER A 231 -19.82 6.32 -20.96
CA SER A 231 -19.83 7.17 -19.75
C SER A 231 -18.43 7.64 -19.41
N GLU A 232 -18.31 8.86 -18.89
CA GLU A 232 -17.04 9.41 -18.38
C GLU A 232 -16.99 9.38 -16.85
N LEU A 233 -18.13 9.23 -16.19
CA LEU A 233 -18.27 9.17 -14.74
C LEU A 233 -19.51 8.40 -14.36
N GLY A 234 -19.40 7.45 -13.44
CA GLY A 234 -20.56 6.69 -12.97
C GLY A 234 -20.19 5.51 -12.09
N PHE A 235 -21.21 4.72 -11.77
CA PHE A 235 -21.10 3.46 -11.06
C PHE A 235 -21.83 2.37 -11.83
N TYR A 236 -21.28 1.18 -11.80
CA TYR A 236 -21.86 0.01 -12.45
C TYR A 236 -21.76 -1.21 -11.53
#